data_40c5479279e145f138e8ef66a729571e
#
_entry.id   40c5479279e145f138e8ef66a729571e
#
_cell.length_a   1.000
_cell.length_b   1.000
_cell.length_c   1.000
_cell.angle_alpha   90.00
_cell.angle_beta   90.00
_cell.angle_gamma   90.00
#
_symmetry.space_group_name_H-M   'P 1'
#
loop_
_entity.id
_entity.type
_entity.pdbx_description
1 polymer ?
#
loop_
_entity_poly.entity_id
_entity_poly.type
_entity_poly.pdbx_seq_one_letter_code
_entity_poly.pdbx_strand_id
1 'polypeptide(L)'
;MTIRRGDILWADLSMFPTTSVQGGVRPVIVVSNNKANTYSSVITVVPLTSRIYKKRYLPTHVFISKYDMTGIRKGSLALAEQVMSISTKCIIEKCGRVNKWSLDRVLKAVRIQMGMEGEGHDCRRI
;
A
#
# COMPACT_ATOMS: atom_id res chain seq x y z
N MET A 1 -2.53 18.31 -7.96
CA MET A 1 -3.25 17.17 -7.35
C MET A 1 -2.96 17.13 -5.86
N THR A 2 -3.99 17.07 -5.07
CA THR A 2 -3.83 16.97 -3.61
C THR A 2 -3.76 15.50 -3.23
N ILE A 3 -2.67 15.10 -2.60
CA ILE A 3 -2.44 13.72 -2.18
C ILE A 3 -2.58 13.66 -0.67
N ARG A 4 -3.40 12.71 -0.20
CA ARG A 4 -3.64 12.54 1.23
C ARG A 4 -3.50 11.09 1.62
N ARG A 5 -3.09 10.88 2.87
CA ARG A 5 -2.98 9.53 3.42
C ARG A 5 -4.31 8.81 3.27
N GLY A 6 -4.26 7.59 2.73
CA GLY A 6 -5.44 6.79 2.45
C GLY A 6 -5.94 6.92 1.01
N ASP A 7 -5.40 7.85 0.24
CA ASP A 7 -5.73 7.92 -1.18
C ASP A 7 -5.20 6.71 -1.91
N ILE A 8 -5.92 6.28 -2.95
CA ILE A 8 -5.48 5.24 -3.87
C ILE A 8 -5.10 5.93 -5.17
N LEU A 9 -3.87 5.69 -5.61
CA LEU A 9 -3.31 6.30 -6.81
C LEU A 9 -2.93 5.21 -7.80
N TRP A 10 -3.13 5.47 -9.09
CA TRP A 10 -2.49 4.69 -10.13
C TRP A 10 -1.06 5.21 -10.26
N ALA A 11 -0.09 4.32 -10.13
CA ALA A 11 1.32 4.68 -10.20
C ALA A 11 2.05 3.77 -11.17
N ASP A 12 3.02 4.36 -11.87
CA ASP A 12 3.90 3.61 -12.76
C ASP A 12 5.13 3.18 -11.97
N LEU A 13 5.20 1.90 -11.67
CA LEU A 13 6.30 1.30 -10.91
C LEU A 13 7.22 0.50 -11.82
N SER A 14 7.20 0.76 -13.12
CA SER A 14 7.97 -0.04 -14.08
C SER A 14 9.48 0.08 -13.91
N MET A 15 9.95 1.12 -13.20
CA MET A 15 11.38 1.25 -12.90
C MET A 15 11.87 0.29 -11.80
N PHE A 16 10.95 -0.34 -11.08
CA PHE A 16 11.32 -1.26 -10.01
C PHE A 16 11.49 -2.67 -10.56
N PRO A 17 12.40 -3.48 -9.98
CA PRO A 17 12.53 -4.89 -10.37
C PRO A 17 11.20 -5.63 -10.20
N THR A 18 10.93 -6.57 -11.09
CA THR A 18 9.65 -7.28 -11.11
C THR A 18 9.70 -8.67 -10.48
N THR A 19 10.71 -8.98 -9.70
CA THR A 19 10.87 -10.30 -9.08
C THR A 19 9.88 -10.51 -7.93
N SER A 20 10.13 -9.91 -6.79
CA SER A 20 9.25 -10.03 -5.63
C SER A 20 8.47 -8.74 -5.34
N VAL A 21 8.88 -7.62 -5.90
CA VAL A 21 8.19 -6.34 -5.75
C VAL A 21 7.25 -6.15 -6.93
N GLN A 22 6.03 -5.67 -6.65
CA GLN A 22 5.05 -5.41 -7.70
C GLN A 22 5.55 -4.28 -8.61
N GLY A 23 5.73 -4.60 -9.89
CA GLY A 23 6.14 -3.61 -10.88
C GLY A 23 4.99 -3.23 -11.81
N GLY A 24 5.28 -2.42 -12.82
CA GLY A 24 4.31 -1.98 -13.82
C GLY A 24 3.37 -0.93 -13.26
N VAL A 25 2.25 -0.71 -13.95
CA VAL A 25 1.22 0.25 -13.53
C VAL A 25 0.31 -0.44 -12.54
N ARG A 26 0.19 0.11 -11.34
CA ARG A 26 -0.54 -0.52 -10.25
C ARG A 26 -1.22 0.49 -9.37
N PRO A 27 -2.34 0.12 -8.73
CA PRO A 27 -2.90 0.95 -7.68
C PRO A 27 -2.05 0.83 -6.43
N VAL A 28 -1.84 1.95 -5.75
CA VAL A 28 -1.09 2.00 -4.50
C VAL A 28 -1.86 2.84 -3.49
N ILE A 29 -1.73 2.50 -2.20
CA ILE A 29 -2.33 3.28 -1.12
C ILE A 29 -1.26 4.19 -0.54
N VAL A 30 -1.57 5.47 -0.39
CA VAL A 30 -0.67 6.44 0.25
C VAL A 30 -0.69 6.22 1.75
N VAL A 31 0.47 5.96 2.33
CA VAL A 31 0.60 5.74 3.78
C VAL A 31 1.46 6.81 4.47
N SER A 32 2.17 7.63 3.71
CA SER A 32 2.95 8.73 4.28
C SER A 32 2.03 9.79 4.89
N ASN A 33 2.56 10.53 5.87
CA ASN A 33 1.78 11.55 6.56
C ASN A 33 1.45 12.71 5.62
N ASN A 34 0.37 13.42 5.96
CA ASN A 34 -0.15 14.45 5.07
C ASN A 34 0.77 15.66 4.91
N LYS A 35 1.59 15.94 5.90
CA LYS A 35 2.55 17.03 5.76
C LYS A 35 3.59 16.70 4.68
N ALA A 36 4.12 15.49 4.72
CA ALA A 36 5.03 15.03 3.67
C ALA A 36 4.33 14.99 2.31
N ASN A 37 3.07 14.50 2.28
CA ASN A 37 2.32 14.42 1.03
C ASN A 37 2.10 15.80 0.39
N THR A 38 2.01 16.83 1.20
CA THR A 38 1.81 18.20 0.71
C THR A 38 3.11 18.84 0.21
N TYR A 39 4.20 18.63 0.92
CA TYR A 39 5.42 19.40 0.69
C TYR A 39 6.56 18.63 0.03
N SER A 40 6.51 17.30 0.04
CA SER A 40 7.58 16.49 -0.52
C SER A 40 7.25 16.04 -1.94
N SER A 41 8.28 15.89 -2.76
CA SER A 41 8.15 15.24 -4.07
C SER A 41 8.24 13.72 -3.98
N VAL A 42 8.37 13.19 -2.76
CA VAL A 42 8.45 11.75 -2.49
C VAL A 42 7.36 11.38 -1.51
N ILE A 43 6.62 10.33 -1.81
CA ILE A 43 5.57 9.80 -0.94
C ILE A 43 5.82 8.33 -0.67
N THR A 44 5.25 7.81 0.41
CA THR A 44 5.37 6.40 0.77
C THR A 44 4.05 5.72 0.50
N VAL A 45 4.11 4.58 -0.19
CA VAL A 45 2.93 3.87 -0.65
C VAL A 45 3.04 2.37 -0.41
N VAL A 46 1.88 1.70 -0.40
CA VAL A 46 1.76 0.25 -0.32
C VAL A 46 1.03 -0.22 -1.58
N PRO A 47 1.63 -1.12 -2.37
CA PRO A 47 0.98 -1.62 -3.58
C PRO A 47 -0.23 -2.49 -3.27
N LEU A 48 -1.21 -2.44 -4.16
CA LEU A 48 -2.38 -3.34 -4.15
C LEU A 48 -2.26 -4.36 -5.27
N THR A 49 -2.77 -5.55 -5.03
CA THR A 49 -2.90 -6.57 -6.08
C THR A 49 -4.28 -7.22 -5.99
N SER A 50 -4.91 -7.44 -7.15
CA SER A 50 -6.15 -8.21 -7.21
C SER A 50 -5.92 -9.72 -7.27
N ARG A 51 -4.68 -10.16 -7.34
CA ARG A 51 -4.33 -11.59 -7.42
C ARG A 51 -4.30 -12.21 -6.03
N ILE A 52 -5.40 -12.11 -5.30
CA ILE A 52 -5.46 -12.56 -3.92
C ILE A 52 -5.32 -14.08 -3.80
N TYR A 53 -5.77 -14.81 -4.80
CA TYR A 53 -5.74 -16.28 -4.76
C TYR A 53 -4.34 -16.87 -4.89
N LYS A 54 -3.36 -16.07 -5.34
CA LYS A 54 -1.97 -16.51 -5.49
C LYS A 54 -1.10 -16.14 -4.30
N LYS A 55 -1.65 -15.42 -3.33
CA LYS A 55 -0.87 -14.94 -2.20
C LYS A 55 -1.20 -15.75 -0.96
N ARG A 56 -0.16 -16.13 -0.23
CA ARG A 56 -0.35 -16.75 1.08
C ARG A 56 -0.73 -15.67 2.07
N TYR A 57 -1.50 -16.03 3.07
CA TYR A 57 -1.77 -15.13 4.16
C TYR A 57 -0.48 -14.82 4.91
N LEU A 58 -0.22 -13.53 5.10
CA LEU A 58 0.88 -13.03 5.92
C LEU A 58 0.34 -11.91 6.80
N PRO A 59 0.95 -11.67 7.98
CA PRO A 59 0.53 -10.54 8.82
C PRO A 59 0.64 -9.19 8.12
N THR A 60 1.49 -9.10 7.09
CA THR A 60 1.68 -7.88 6.30
C THR A 60 0.75 -7.79 5.10
N HIS A 61 -0.09 -8.79 4.87
CA HIS A 61 -1.09 -8.75 3.81
C HIS A 61 -2.43 -8.32 4.41
N VAL A 62 -3.06 -7.31 3.82
CA VAL A 62 -4.35 -6.81 4.27
C VAL A 62 -5.34 -6.91 3.13
N PHE A 63 -6.37 -7.77 3.30
CA PHE A 63 -7.44 -7.82 2.32
C PHE A 63 -8.35 -6.62 2.51
N ILE A 64 -8.66 -5.94 1.40
CA ILE A 64 -9.58 -4.80 1.39
C ILE A 64 -10.69 -5.14 0.41
N SER A 65 -11.91 -5.21 0.95
CA SER A 65 -13.11 -5.44 0.13
C SER A 65 -13.33 -4.24 -0.80
N LYS A 66 -13.91 -4.52 -1.95
CA LYS A 66 -14.30 -3.44 -2.87
C LYS A 66 -15.28 -2.45 -2.24
N TYR A 67 -15.99 -2.86 -1.18
CA TYR A 67 -16.93 -1.98 -0.47
C TYR A 67 -16.25 -1.05 0.52
N ASP A 68 -14.97 -1.30 0.83
CA ASP A 68 -14.21 -0.49 1.78
C ASP A 68 -13.28 0.50 1.08
N MET A 69 -13.39 0.61 -0.22
CA MET A 69 -12.60 1.57 -1.00
C MET A 69 -13.40 2.05 -2.20
N THR A 70 -13.01 3.21 -2.74
CA THR A 70 -13.59 3.74 -3.96
C THR A 70 -12.57 3.64 -5.08
N GLY A 71 -13.06 3.59 -6.32
CA GLY A 71 -12.19 3.59 -7.50
C GLY A 71 -11.59 2.25 -7.88
N ILE A 72 -11.72 1.24 -7.03
CA ILE A 72 -11.24 -0.12 -7.28
C ILE A 72 -12.45 -1.05 -7.25
N ARG A 73 -12.59 -1.86 -8.28
CA ARG A 73 -13.78 -2.68 -8.47
C ARG A 73 -13.67 -4.10 -7.93
N LYS A 74 -12.48 -4.54 -7.56
CA LYS A 74 -12.24 -5.88 -7.05
C LYS A 74 -11.59 -5.82 -5.69
N GLY A 75 -11.96 -6.73 -4.80
CA GLY A 75 -11.23 -6.93 -3.58
C GLY A 75 -9.76 -7.13 -3.87
N SER A 76 -8.90 -6.57 -3.05
CA SER A 76 -7.47 -6.54 -3.30
C SER A 76 -6.69 -6.79 -2.02
N LEU A 77 -5.44 -7.22 -2.17
CA LEU A 77 -4.51 -7.30 -1.05
C LEU A 77 -3.58 -6.10 -1.08
N ALA A 78 -3.45 -5.45 0.06
CA ALA A 78 -2.41 -4.47 0.28
C ALA A 78 -1.18 -5.21 0.79
N LEU A 79 -0.06 -5.04 0.11
CA LEU A 79 1.18 -5.78 0.38
C LEU A 79 2.13 -4.90 1.18
N ALA A 80 1.95 -4.85 2.49
CA ALA A 80 2.72 -3.96 3.34
C ALA A 80 4.21 -4.31 3.37
N GLU A 81 4.57 -5.56 3.10
CA GLU A 81 5.99 -5.93 2.99
C GLU A 81 6.67 -5.27 1.79
N GLN A 82 5.88 -4.72 0.87
CA GLN A 82 6.40 -4.00 -0.30
C GLN A 82 6.22 -2.49 -0.18
N VAL A 83 6.09 -2.00 1.05
CA VAL A 83 6.03 -0.55 1.29
C VAL A 83 7.25 0.10 0.66
N MET A 84 7.03 1.20 -0.08
CA MET A 84 8.09 1.83 -0.83
C MET A 84 7.87 3.32 -0.94
N SER A 85 8.97 4.04 -1.17
CA SER A 85 8.91 5.47 -1.48
C SER A 85 8.96 5.64 -2.99
N ILE A 86 8.10 6.49 -3.52
CA ILE A 86 8.07 6.79 -4.94
C ILE A 86 8.08 8.30 -5.16
N SER A 87 8.59 8.72 -6.30
CA SER A 87 8.47 10.11 -6.73
C SER A 87 7.01 10.39 -7.11
N THR A 88 6.54 11.59 -6.80
CA THR A 88 5.21 12.01 -7.26
C THR A 88 5.10 12.01 -8.78
N LYS A 89 6.24 12.04 -9.48
CA LYS A 89 6.25 11.90 -10.94
C LYS A 89 5.81 10.54 -11.44
N CYS A 90 5.82 9.52 -10.57
CA CYS A 90 5.33 8.19 -10.92
C CYS A 90 3.81 8.11 -10.91
N ILE A 91 3.12 9.10 -10.36
CA ILE A 91 1.67 9.06 -10.22
C ILE A 91 1.01 9.40 -11.56
N ILE A 92 0.12 8.52 -11.99
CA ILE A 92 -0.65 8.72 -13.21
C ILE A 92 -1.93 9.50 -12.88
N GLU A 93 -2.68 9.01 -11.89
CA GLU A 93 -3.91 9.69 -11.46
C GLU A 93 -4.35 9.17 -10.09
N LYS A 94 -5.20 9.96 -9.43
CA LYS A 94 -5.86 9.51 -8.20
C LYS A 94 -7.12 8.76 -8.61
N CYS A 95 -7.28 7.53 -8.11
CA CYS A 95 -8.43 6.73 -8.46
C CYS A 95 -9.48 6.60 -7.34
N GLY A 96 -9.10 6.82 -6.08
CA GLY A 96 -10.07 6.70 -5.00
C GLY A 96 -9.43 6.80 -3.62
N ARG A 97 -10.12 6.23 -2.63
CA ARG A 97 -9.67 6.20 -1.24
C ARG A 97 -10.10 4.91 -0.57
N VAL A 98 -9.35 4.50 0.45
CA VAL A 98 -9.81 3.45 1.37
C VAL A 98 -10.52 4.10 2.55
N ASN A 99 -11.42 3.36 3.20
CA ASN A 99 -12.05 3.86 4.42
C ASN A 99 -11.06 3.81 5.59
N LYS A 100 -11.44 4.48 6.68
CA LYS A 100 -10.52 4.60 7.83
C LYS A 100 -10.18 3.25 8.44
N TRP A 101 -11.15 2.36 8.54
CA TRP A 101 -10.91 1.04 9.12
C TRP A 101 -9.85 0.26 8.34
N SER A 102 -9.96 0.26 7.01
CA SER A 102 -8.97 -0.41 6.17
C SER A 102 -7.61 0.29 6.22
N LEU A 103 -7.62 1.61 6.23
CA LEU A 103 -6.37 2.37 6.35
C LEU A 103 -5.63 2.01 7.64
N ASP A 104 -6.35 1.95 8.76
CA ASP A 104 -5.74 1.62 10.04
C ASP A 104 -5.11 0.22 10.02
N ARG A 105 -5.76 -0.73 9.34
CA ARG A 105 -5.23 -2.08 9.19
C ARG A 105 -3.96 -2.11 8.33
N VAL A 106 -3.95 -1.32 7.25
CA VAL A 106 -2.76 -1.22 6.40
C VAL A 106 -1.61 -0.58 7.17
N LEU A 107 -1.88 0.49 7.93
CA LEU A 107 -0.85 1.14 8.72
C LEU A 107 -0.30 0.20 9.79
N LYS A 108 -1.14 -0.61 10.41
CA LYS A 108 -0.68 -1.62 11.36
C LYS A 108 0.23 -2.64 10.68
N ALA A 109 -0.14 -3.10 9.49
CA ALA A 109 0.67 -4.04 8.73
C ALA A 109 2.03 -3.44 8.36
N VAL A 110 2.08 -2.16 8.03
CA VAL A 110 3.35 -1.46 7.78
C VAL A 110 4.19 -1.41 9.05
N ARG A 111 3.57 -1.13 10.22
CA ARG A 111 4.32 -1.14 11.48
C ARG A 111 4.87 -2.53 11.81
N ILE A 112 4.11 -3.59 11.52
CA ILE A 112 4.58 -4.96 11.67
C ILE A 112 5.80 -5.19 10.75
N GLN A 113 5.70 -4.79 9.50
CA GLN A 113 6.81 -4.93 8.56
C GLN A 113 8.06 -4.20 9.03
N MET A 114 7.89 -3.06 9.67
CA MET A 114 9.00 -2.25 10.14
C MET A 114 9.49 -2.67 11.54
N GLY A 115 8.91 -3.70 12.11
CA GLY A 115 9.30 -4.16 13.45
C GLY A 115 8.84 -3.26 14.57
N MET A 116 7.82 -2.46 14.34
CA MET A 116 7.37 -1.47 15.32
C MET A 116 6.24 -1.97 16.19
N GLU A 117 5.58 -3.07 15.81
CA GLU A 117 4.58 -3.74 16.65
C GLU A 117 4.21 -5.09 16.04
N GLY A 118 3.67 -5.98 16.85
CA GLY A 118 3.02 -7.20 16.39
C GLY A 118 3.90 -8.32 15.91
N GLU A 119 5.20 -8.14 15.86
CA GLU A 119 6.10 -9.18 15.37
C GLU A 119 6.57 -10.13 16.44
N GLY A 120 6.53 -9.67 17.70
CA GLY A 120 7.27 -10.29 18.78
C GLY A 120 6.99 -11.75 19.01
N HIS A 121 5.73 -12.15 19.01
CA HIS A 121 5.40 -13.54 19.30
C HIS A 121 5.75 -14.49 18.17
N ASP A 122 5.98 -13.97 16.97
CA ASP A 122 6.35 -14.81 15.82
C ASP A 122 7.83 -14.69 15.46
N CYS A 123 8.41 -13.53 15.65
CA CYS A 123 9.77 -13.28 15.19
C CYS A 123 10.80 -14.19 15.86
N ARG A 124 10.53 -14.70 17.04
CA ARG A 124 11.45 -15.63 17.70
C ARG A 124 11.58 -16.96 16.98
N ARG A 125 10.73 -17.22 16.01
CA ARG A 125 10.78 -18.44 15.21
C ARG A 125 11.60 -18.28 13.94
N ILE A 126 12.05 -17.10 13.71
CA ILE A 126 12.75 -16.79 12.47
C ILE A 126 14.24 -17.15 12.57
#